data_a0150d5249d1bc91945ed7816e928d3c
#
_entry.id   a0150d5249d1bc91945ed7816e928d3c
#
_cell.length_a   1.000
_cell.length_b   1.000
_cell.length_c   1.000
_cell.angle_alpha   90.00
_cell.angle_beta   90.00
_cell.angle_gamma   90.00
#
_symmetry.space_group_name_H-M   'P 1'
#
loop_
_entity.id
_entity.type
_entity.pdbx_description
1 polymer ?
#
loop_
_entity_poly.entity_id
_entity_poly.type
_entity_poly.pdbx_seq_one_letter_code
_entity_poly.pdbx_strand_id
1 'polypeptide(L)'
;MITYKPLSELPIREVSELWNLSFEGYMVNASMPLDRFIARIGNDALCLERSLACYVDGVPAGIVMNSFRLDRGESIARNGGTAIAPDFRGKGIGKSMMEKNDDLYKEQGVRRAYLEAISTNAAAIRLYESVGYEIIDRLLIMTNDQSLETQDHQNASTPFTLVRGLAAEAASADFYRSGEVWQTDAASIKDGECVLVYEGEELVGYGLFKRAFDAAGRLQATTLFRCEAAPGYREAQAVLKAAALEMMQSGSTCKRSAFNIRASHKELVDVLEALGFASSMEQVLMVRDYNAT
;
A
#
# COMPACT_ATOMS: atom_id res chain seq x y z
N MET A 1 7.70 -32.62 -9.34
CA MET A 1 7.40 -31.75 -10.52
C MET A 1 6.68 -30.51 -10.03
N ILE A 2 7.08 -29.30 -10.48
CA ILE A 2 6.39 -28.03 -10.13
C ILE A 2 5.28 -27.78 -11.15
N THR A 3 4.08 -27.46 -10.70
CA THR A 3 2.94 -27.08 -11.53
C THR A 3 2.24 -25.85 -10.98
N TYR A 4 1.55 -25.10 -11.85
CA TYR A 4 0.87 -23.86 -11.50
C TYR A 4 -0.59 -23.92 -11.96
N LYS A 5 -1.47 -23.30 -11.17
CA LYS A 5 -2.88 -23.08 -11.52
C LYS A 5 -3.27 -21.63 -11.23
N PRO A 6 -4.13 -21.02 -12.05
CA PRO A 6 -4.78 -19.79 -11.68
C PRO A 6 -5.56 -19.95 -10.37
N LEU A 7 -5.53 -18.93 -9.50
CA LEU A 7 -6.30 -18.99 -8.25
C LEU A 7 -7.82 -19.03 -8.48
N SER A 8 -8.29 -18.55 -9.62
CA SER A 8 -9.71 -18.60 -10.02
C SER A 8 -10.24 -20.03 -10.25
N GLU A 9 -9.37 -21.00 -10.44
CA GLU A 9 -9.75 -22.41 -10.59
C GLU A 9 -9.96 -23.13 -9.25
N LEU A 10 -9.66 -22.45 -8.13
CA LEU A 10 -9.77 -23.00 -6.78
C LEU A 10 -10.95 -22.39 -6.04
N PRO A 11 -11.65 -23.15 -5.18
CA PRO A 11 -12.60 -22.59 -4.24
C PRO A 11 -11.93 -21.51 -3.37
N ILE A 12 -12.60 -20.40 -3.12
CA ILE A 12 -12.04 -19.26 -2.36
C ILE A 12 -11.52 -19.64 -0.96
N ARG A 13 -12.14 -20.64 -0.33
CA ARG A 13 -11.69 -21.19 0.94
C ARG A 13 -10.30 -21.82 0.82
N GLU A 14 -10.06 -22.61 -0.23
CA GLU A 14 -8.77 -23.26 -0.49
C GLU A 14 -7.70 -22.21 -0.80
N VAL A 15 -8.04 -21.13 -1.52
CA VAL A 15 -7.12 -20.01 -1.77
C VAL A 15 -6.73 -19.32 -0.46
N SER A 16 -7.70 -19.09 0.45
CA SER A 16 -7.44 -18.51 1.77
C SER A 16 -6.58 -19.43 2.65
N GLU A 17 -6.82 -20.73 2.61
CA GLU A 17 -6.03 -21.74 3.33
C GLU A 17 -4.59 -21.79 2.77
N LEU A 18 -4.43 -21.77 1.44
CA LEU A 18 -3.13 -21.71 0.78
C LEU A 18 -2.36 -20.43 1.15
N TRP A 19 -3.05 -19.27 1.23
CA TRP A 19 -2.46 -18.04 1.73
C TRP A 19 -1.91 -18.21 3.14
N ASN A 20 -2.74 -18.68 4.07
CA ASN A 20 -2.37 -18.86 5.48
C ASN A 20 -1.23 -19.86 5.65
N LEU A 21 -1.28 -20.99 4.92
CA LEU A 21 -0.20 -21.99 4.88
C LEU A 21 1.11 -21.38 4.37
N SER A 22 1.04 -20.65 3.25
CA SER A 22 2.24 -20.10 2.61
C SER A 22 2.93 -19.03 3.44
N PHE A 23 2.17 -18.26 4.23
CA PHE A 23 2.67 -17.22 5.15
C PHE A 23 2.92 -17.72 6.57
N GLU A 24 2.76 -19.02 6.86
CA GLU A 24 3.06 -19.57 8.18
C GLU A 24 4.52 -19.31 8.55
N GLY A 25 4.77 -18.79 9.78
CA GLY A 25 6.11 -18.42 10.24
C GLY A 25 6.76 -17.26 9.48
N TYR A 26 5.98 -16.44 8.78
CA TYR A 26 6.50 -15.22 8.16
C TYR A 26 6.86 -14.17 9.23
N MET A 27 7.73 -13.20 8.89
CA MET A 27 8.27 -12.17 9.81
C MET A 27 7.19 -11.34 10.52
N VAL A 28 6.03 -11.18 9.89
CA VAL A 28 4.84 -10.56 10.47
C VAL A 28 3.67 -11.54 10.35
N ASN A 29 2.71 -11.45 11.25
CA ASN A 29 1.52 -12.28 11.13
C ASN A 29 0.67 -11.82 9.95
N ALA A 30 0.75 -12.55 8.83
CA ALA A 30 -0.03 -12.32 7.61
C ALA A 30 -1.25 -13.26 7.50
N SER A 31 -1.44 -14.17 8.45
CA SER A 31 -2.60 -15.05 8.49
C SER A 31 -3.86 -14.26 8.80
N MET A 32 -4.95 -14.59 8.14
CA MET A 32 -6.23 -13.92 8.31
C MET A 32 -7.41 -14.87 8.12
N PRO A 33 -8.56 -14.62 8.77
CA PRO A 33 -9.78 -15.36 8.54
C PRO A 33 -10.36 -15.06 7.14
N LEU A 34 -11.20 -15.96 6.65
CA LEU A 34 -11.73 -15.95 5.27
C LEU A 34 -12.43 -14.63 4.89
N ASP A 35 -13.23 -14.07 5.79
CA ASP A 35 -13.93 -12.80 5.57
C ASP A 35 -12.96 -11.63 5.30
N ARG A 36 -11.87 -11.56 6.08
CA ARG A 36 -10.80 -10.59 5.90
C ARG A 36 -10.03 -10.80 4.60
N PHE A 37 -9.80 -12.07 4.24
CA PHE A 37 -9.16 -12.43 2.98
C PHE A 37 -9.99 -12.00 1.78
N ILE A 38 -11.32 -12.24 1.80
CA ILE A 38 -12.25 -11.79 0.76
C ILE A 38 -12.27 -10.26 0.66
N ALA A 39 -12.36 -9.56 1.79
CA ALA A 39 -12.31 -8.09 1.81
C ALA A 39 -11.01 -7.55 1.19
N ARG A 40 -9.87 -8.19 1.48
CA ARG A 40 -8.58 -7.83 0.90
C ARG A 40 -8.54 -7.99 -0.62
N ILE A 41 -9.11 -9.06 -1.18
CA ILE A 41 -9.19 -9.25 -2.64
C ILE A 41 -9.87 -8.03 -3.28
N GLY A 42 -10.99 -7.57 -2.70
CA GLY A 42 -11.71 -6.40 -3.20
C GLY A 42 -10.92 -5.10 -3.02
N ASN A 43 -10.33 -4.87 -1.84
CA ASN A 43 -9.63 -3.63 -1.51
C ASN A 43 -8.34 -3.45 -2.32
N ASP A 44 -7.53 -4.51 -2.42
CA ASP A 44 -6.26 -4.48 -3.16
C ASP A 44 -6.45 -4.70 -4.67
N ALA A 45 -7.70 -4.91 -5.13
CA ALA A 45 -8.06 -5.25 -6.51
C ALA A 45 -7.27 -6.47 -7.03
N LEU A 46 -7.14 -7.51 -6.19
CA LEU A 46 -6.41 -8.72 -6.55
C LEU A 46 -7.17 -9.50 -7.63
N CYS A 47 -6.47 -9.90 -8.69
CA CYS A 47 -7.01 -10.63 -9.82
C CYS A 47 -6.72 -12.13 -9.68
N LEU A 48 -7.70 -12.93 -9.29
CA LEU A 48 -7.51 -14.37 -9.08
C LEU A 48 -7.18 -15.13 -10.37
N GLU A 49 -7.68 -14.68 -11.53
CA GLU A 49 -7.38 -15.27 -12.84
C GLU A 49 -5.90 -15.11 -13.24
N ARG A 50 -5.27 -14.02 -12.76
CA ARG A 50 -3.88 -13.66 -13.05
C ARG A 50 -3.01 -13.77 -11.80
N SER A 51 -3.41 -14.63 -10.87
CA SER A 51 -2.69 -15.00 -9.65
C SER A 51 -2.48 -16.50 -9.62
N LEU A 52 -1.41 -16.98 -9.00
CA LEU A 52 -0.94 -18.36 -9.16
C LEU A 52 -0.93 -19.12 -7.83
N ALA A 53 -1.47 -20.33 -7.84
CA ALA A 53 -1.15 -21.39 -6.89
C ALA A 53 -0.01 -22.24 -7.43
N CYS A 54 1.00 -22.51 -6.62
CA CYS A 54 2.12 -23.37 -6.92
C CYS A 54 1.96 -24.72 -6.21
N TYR A 55 2.17 -25.79 -6.93
CA TYR A 55 2.18 -27.17 -6.40
C TYR A 55 3.51 -27.84 -6.69
N VAL A 56 3.98 -28.65 -5.75
CA VAL A 56 5.13 -29.54 -5.92
C VAL A 56 4.63 -30.98 -5.73
N ASP A 57 4.76 -31.80 -6.77
CA ASP A 57 4.27 -33.19 -6.78
C ASP A 57 2.80 -33.33 -6.33
N GLY A 58 1.96 -32.35 -6.73
CA GLY A 58 0.54 -32.29 -6.39
C GLY A 58 0.23 -31.69 -5.02
N VAL A 59 1.23 -31.36 -4.19
CA VAL A 59 1.06 -30.76 -2.87
C VAL A 59 1.10 -29.23 -2.98
N PRO A 60 0.14 -28.48 -2.37
CA PRO A 60 0.16 -27.02 -2.34
C PRO A 60 1.45 -26.49 -1.70
N ALA A 61 2.19 -25.65 -2.41
CA ALA A 61 3.54 -25.23 -2.02
C ALA A 61 3.73 -23.72 -1.92
N GLY A 62 2.86 -22.93 -2.56
CA GLY A 62 3.00 -21.47 -2.52
C GLY A 62 1.93 -20.73 -3.30
N ILE A 63 1.92 -19.42 -3.15
CA ILE A 63 0.94 -18.51 -3.75
C ILE A 63 1.62 -17.25 -4.26
N VAL A 64 1.15 -16.73 -5.41
CA VAL A 64 1.45 -15.39 -5.91
C VAL A 64 0.13 -14.70 -6.20
N MET A 65 -0.10 -13.54 -5.59
CA MET A 65 -1.30 -12.74 -5.81
C MET A 65 -0.96 -11.43 -6.52
N ASN A 66 -1.68 -11.14 -7.58
CA ASN A 66 -1.42 -10.01 -8.46
C ASN A 66 -2.63 -9.08 -8.57
N SER A 67 -2.34 -7.80 -8.75
CA SER A 67 -3.30 -6.75 -9.13
C SER A 67 -2.86 -6.10 -10.43
N PHE A 68 -3.83 -5.58 -11.20
CA PHE A 68 -3.55 -4.92 -12.49
C PHE A 68 -4.36 -3.63 -12.58
N ARG A 69 -3.77 -2.61 -13.19
CA ARG A 69 -4.42 -1.31 -13.48
C ARG A 69 -3.90 -0.75 -14.79
N LEU A 70 -4.66 0.18 -15.35
CA LEU A 70 -4.16 1.12 -16.35
C LEU A 70 -3.72 2.41 -15.63
N ASP A 71 -2.49 2.83 -15.88
CA ASP A 71 -1.97 4.11 -15.46
C ASP A 71 -1.52 4.89 -16.71
N ARG A 72 -2.22 6.00 -17.02
CA ARG A 72 -1.96 6.82 -18.23
C ARG A 72 -1.92 6.00 -19.53
N GLY A 73 -2.77 4.98 -19.64
CA GLY A 73 -2.86 4.11 -20.80
C GLY A 73 -1.87 2.95 -20.81
N GLU A 74 -0.96 2.87 -19.86
CA GLU A 74 -0.02 1.74 -19.70
C GLU A 74 -0.55 0.72 -18.70
N SER A 75 -0.39 -0.57 -19.02
CA SER A 75 -0.72 -1.65 -18.08
C SER A 75 0.35 -1.73 -17.00
N ILE A 76 -0.04 -1.57 -15.74
CA ILE A 76 0.81 -1.77 -14.59
C ILE A 76 0.28 -2.90 -13.71
N ALA A 77 1.20 -3.64 -13.08
CA ALA A 77 0.86 -4.70 -12.16
C ALA A 77 1.48 -4.45 -10.77
N ARG A 78 0.87 -5.09 -9.77
CA ARG A 78 1.47 -5.21 -8.43
C ARG A 78 1.45 -6.65 -7.99
N ASN A 79 2.59 -7.16 -7.54
CA ASN A 79 2.64 -8.39 -6.77
C ASN A 79 2.16 -8.07 -5.34
N GLY A 80 0.92 -8.42 -5.05
CA GLY A 80 0.26 -8.17 -3.77
C GLY A 80 0.64 -9.16 -2.67
N GLY A 81 1.43 -10.19 -3.00
CA GLY A 81 1.97 -11.15 -2.04
C GLY A 81 2.48 -12.40 -2.71
N THR A 82 3.71 -12.75 -2.38
CA THR A 82 4.36 -14.02 -2.76
C THR A 82 4.81 -14.73 -1.50
N ALA A 83 4.38 -15.96 -1.33
CA ALA A 83 4.78 -16.76 -0.18
C ALA A 83 4.90 -18.25 -0.53
N ILE A 84 5.71 -18.95 0.25
CA ILE A 84 6.02 -20.37 0.10
C ILE A 84 5.76 -21.06 1.43
N ALA A 85 5.03 -22.17 1.37
CA ALA A 85 4.76 -22.99 2.55
C ALA A 85 6.08 -23.49 3.19
N PRO A 86 6.16 -23.58 4.53
CA PRO A 86 7.42 -23.86 5.25
C PRO A 86 8.22 -25.03 4.70
N ASP A 87 7.56 -26.14 4.41
CA ASP A 87 8.19 -27.38 3.93
C ASP A 87 8.87 -27.25 2.56
N PHE A 88 8.56 -26.21 1.80
CA PHE A 88 9.07 -25.97 0.46
C PHE A 88 10.08 -24.81 0.36
N ARG A 89 10.36 -24.12 1.49
CA ARG A 89 11.34 -23.04 1.53
C ARG A 89 12.76 -23.54 1.30
N GLY A 90 13.63 -22.66 0.77
CA GLY A 90 15.06 -22.99 0.54
C GLY A 90 15.33 -23.96 -0.61
N LYS A 91 14.30 -24.38 -1.39
CA LYS A 91 14.39 -25.37 -2.46
C LYS A 91 14.28 -24.74 -3.88
N GLY A 92 14.49 -23.45 -4.01
CA GLY A 92 14.40 -22.75 -5.31
C GLY A 92 12.98 -22.46 -5.82
N ILE A 93 11.94 -22.90 -5.09
CA ILE A 93 10.53 -22.76 -5.50
C ILE A 93 10.15 -21.29 -5.72
N GLY A 94 10.62 -20.39 -4.84
CA GLY A 94 10.33 -18.94 -4.95
C GLY A 94 10.82 -18.35 -6.27
N LYS A 95 12.01 -18.73 -6.72
CA LYS A 95 12.54 -18.26 -8.00
C LYS A 95 11.68 -18.76 -9.16
N SER A 96 11.33 -20.04 -9.18
CA SER A 96 10.46 -20.62 -10.20
C SER A 96 9.08 -19.97 -10.23
N MET A 97 8.49 -19.65 -9.05
CA MET A 97 7.23 -18.93 -8.95
C MET A 97 7.33 -17.52 -9.53
N MET A 98 8.39 -16.79 -9.22
CA MET A 98 8.60 -15.43 -9.73
C MET A 98 8.92 -15.41 -11.23
N GLU A 99 9.66 -16.38 -11.74
CA GLU A 99 9.89 -16.55 -13.19
C GLU A 99 8.56 -16.82 -13.93
N LYS A 100 7.71 -17.71 -13.38
CA LYS A 100 6.38 -17.97 -13.96
C LYS A 100 5.47 -16.74 -13.91
N ASN A 101 5.54 -15.96 -12.82
CA ASN A 101 4.81 -14.72 -12.68
C ASN A 101 5.30 -13.63 -13.66
N ASP A 102 6.58 -13.62 -13.94
CA ASP A 102 7.20 -12.74 -14.93
C ASP A 102 6.70 -13.03 -16.35
N ASP A 103 6.63 -14.31 -16.73
CA ASP A 103 6.04 -14.72 -17.99
C ASP A 103 4.59 -14.26 -18.11
N LEU A 104 3.79 -14.42 -17.04
CA LEU A 104 2.42 -13.94 -17.00
C LEU A 104 2.33 -12.42 -17.19
N TYR A 105 3.20 -11.64 -16.58
CA TYR A 105 3.23 -10.20 -16.77
C TYR A 105 3.55 -9.79 -18.19
N LYS A 106 4.51 -10.46 -18.84
CA LYS A 106 4.85 -10.27 -20.26
C LYS A 106 3.66 -10.61 -21.18
N GLU A 107 3.01 -11.76 -20.95
CA GLU A 107 1.82 -12.20 -21.70
C GLU A 107 0.66 -11.20 -21.57
N GLN A 108 0.53 -10.51 -20.41
CA GLN A 108 -0.49 -9.49 -20.15
C GLN A 108 -0.10 -8.09 -20.63
N GLY A 109 1.05 -7.91 -21.26
CA GLY A 109 1.55 -6.62 -21.74
C GLY A 109 1.79 -5.61 -20.60
N VAL A 110 2.21 -6.11 -19.43
CA VAL A 110 2.55 -5.25 -18.29
C VAL A 110 3.78 -4.42 -18.63
N ARG A 111 3.69 -3.11 -18.46
CA ARG A 111 4.78 -2.17 -18.66
C ARG A 111 5.69 -2.09 -17.45
N ARG A 112 5.11 -2.01 -16.26
CA ARG A 112 5.83 -1.96 -14.99
C ARG A 112 5.11 -2.80 -13.95
N ALA A 113 5.89 -3.59 -13.21
CA ALA A 113 5.39 -4.35 -12.07
C ALA A 113 6.01 -3.84 -10.77
N TYR A 114 5.19 -3.62 -9.77
CA TYR A 114 5.57 -3.13 -8.45
C TYR A 114 5.40 -4.21 -7.39
N LEU A 115 6.18 -4.12 -6.32
CA LEU A 115 5.95 -4.86 -5.09
C LEU A 115 6.52 -4.10 -3.89
N GLU A 116 6.04 -4.45 -2.71
CA GLU A 116 6.59 -4.01 -1.44
C GLU A 116 7.14 -5.22 -0.69
N ALA A 117 8.32 -5.08 -0.10
CA ALA A 117 8.92 -6.10 0.76
C ALA A 117 9.41 -5.47 2.08
N ILE A 118 9.26 -6.18 3.20
CA ILE A 118 9.83 -5.75 4.49
C ILE A 118 11.33 -5.54 4.32
N SER A 119 11.85 -4.38 4.70
CA SER A 119 13.26 -3.97 4.44
C SER A 119 14.29 -4.92 5.06
N THR A 120 13.92 -5.61 6.15
CA THR A 120 14.77 -6.61 6.81
C THR A 120 14.66 -8.01 6.19
N ASN A 121 13.75 -8.24 5.22
CA ASN A 121 13.59 -9.52 4.53
C ASN A 121 14.58 -9.66 3.37
N ALA A 122 15.87 -9.77 3.69
CA ALA A 122 16.94 -9.87 2.71
C ALA A 122 16.77 -11.07 1.74
N ALA A 123 16.11 -12.15 2.17
CA ALA A 123 15.88 -13.31 1.31
C ALA A 123 14.85 -12.99 0.21
N ALA A 124 13.75 -12.31 0.54
CA ALA A 124 12.76 -11.89 -0.43
C ALA A 124 13.32 -10.82 -1.39
N ILE A 125 14.06 -9.84 -0.86
CA ILE A 125 14.68 -8.78 -1.69
C ILE A 125 15.61 -9.41 -2.72
N ARG A 126 16.54 -10.28 -2.32
CA ARG A 126 17.43 -10.99 -3.26
C ARG A 126 16.66 -11.84 -4.28
N LEU A 127 15.55 -12.45 -3.88
CA LEU A 127 14.70 -13.18 -4.81
C LEU A 127 14.15 -12.24 -5.89
N TYR A 128 13.60 -11.10 -5.51
CA TYR A 128 13.03 -10.13 -6.45
C TYR A 128 14.09 -9.49 -7.33
N GLU A 129 15.25 -9.14 -6.78
CA GLU A 129 16.40 -8.65 -7.56
C GLU A 129 16.85 -9.70 -8.60
N SER A 130 16.85 -11.00 -8.25
CA SER A 130 17.24 -12.07 -9.16
C SER A 130 16.34 -12.24 -10.38
N VAL A 131 15.14 -11.67 -10.34
CA VAL A 131 14.17 -11.63 -11.45
C VAL A 131 13.98 -10.21 -12.00
N GLY A 132 14.91 -9.31 -11.73
CA GLY A 132 15.01 -7.99 -12.37
C GLY A 132 14.21 -6.88 -11.72
N TYR A 133 13.79 -7.01 -10.46
CA TYR A 133 13.26 -5.87 -9.70
C TYR A 133 14.40 -5.04 -9.10
N GLU A 134 14.20 -3.74 -9.05
CA GLU A 134 15.10 -2.77 -8.46
C GLU A 134 14.40 -1.99 -7.35
N ILE A 135 15.13 -1.67 -6.28
CA ILE A 135 14.62 -0.82 -5.20
C ILE A 135 14.60 0.62 -5.70
N ILE A 136 13.43 1.27 -5.65
CA ILE A 136 13.26 2.67 -6.07
C ILE A 136 12.98 3.62 -4.92
N ASP A 137 12.50 3.11 -3.78
CA ASP A 137 12.24 3.91 -2.58
C ASP A 137 12.11 3.02 -1.34
N ARG A 138 12.01 3.66 -0.18
CA ARG A 138 11.56 3.04 1.07
C ARG A 138 10.20 3.56 1.44
N LEU A 139 9.41 2.71 2.06
CA LEU A 139 8.06 3.02 2.52
C LEU A 139 8.01 2.88 4.04
N LEU A 140 7.67 3.97 4.71
CA LEU A 140 7.58 4.03 6.15
C LEU A 140 6.16 3.72 6.61
N ILE A 141 6.03 2.86 7.61
CA ILE A 141 4.82 2.69 8.38
C ILE A 141 5.08 3.36 9.72
N MET A 142 4.39 4.47 9.97
CA MET A 142 4.60 5.29 11.15
C MET A 142 3.38 5.25 12.06
N THR A 143 3.60 5.31 13.36
CA THR A 143 2.53 5.33 14.36
C THR A 143 2.73 6.48 15.34
N ASN A 144 1.62 6.97 15.87
CA ASN A 144 1.62 7.93 16.97
C ASN A 144 0.65 7.45 18.05
N ASP A 145 1.19 7.07 19.19
CA ASP A 145 0.45 6.62 20.38
C ASP A 145 0.17 7.78 21.37
N GLN A 146 0.65 9.01 21.07
CA GLN A 146 0.45 10.17 21.90
C GLN A 146 -0.88 10.87 21.54
N SER A 147 -1.50 11.55 22.51
CA SER A 147 -2.59 12.45 22.21
C SER A 147 -2.04 13.67 21.44
N LEU A 148 -2.55 13.92 20.24
CA LEU A 148 -2.31 15.18 19.55
C LEU A 148 -3.03 16.28 20.35
N GLU A 149 -2.27 17.15 21.00
CA GLU A 149 -2.84 18.22 21.80
C GLU A 149 -3.62 19.21 20.91
N THR A 150 -4.79 19.60 21.38
CA THR A 150 -5.68 20.55 20.68
C THR A 150 -5.14 21.98 20.60
N GLN A 151 -4.04 22.27 21.30
CA GLN A 151 -3.50 23.63 21.41
C GLN A 151 -2.97 24.18 20.07
N ASP A 152 -2.53 23.32 19.16
CA ASP A 152 -2.04 23.75 17.85
C ASP A 152 -3.18 24.14 16.86
N HIS A 153 -4.43 23.73 17.12
CA HIS A 153 -5.55 24.00 16.21
C HIS A 153 -6.28 25.31 16.47
N GLN A 154 -6.28 25.80 17.71
CA GLN A 154 -7.09 26.98 18.07
C GLN A 154 -6.37 28.31 17.85
N ASN A 155 -5.06 28.33 17.67
CA ASN A 155 -4.26 29.56 17.62
C ASN A 155 -3.57 29.84 16.27
N ALA A 156 -3.59 28.94 15.30
CA ALA A 156 -3.10 29.23 13.96
C ALA A 156 -4.31 29.52 13.06
N SER A 157 -4.60 30.77 12.77
CA SER A 157 -5.40 31.11 11.58
C SER A 157 -4.61 30.68 10.39
N THR A 158 -4.82 29.41 9.95
CA THR A 158 -4.24 28.95 8.70
C THR A 158 -4.95 29.68 7.56
N PRO A 159 -4.24 30.17 6.55
CA PRO A 159 -4.85 30.80 5.38
C PRO A 159 -5.66 29.78 4.54
N PHE A 160 -5.67 28.52 4.98
CA PHE A 160 -6.22 27.41 4.21
C PHE A 160 -7.65 27.08 4.59
N THR A 161 -8.47 26.85 3.57
CA THR A 161 -9.79 26.23 3.69
C THR A 161 -9.63 24.72 3.48
N LEU A 162 -10.09 23.93 4.45
CA LEU A 162 -10.02 22.47 4.42
C LEU A 162 -11.40 21.89 4.08
N VAL A 163 -11.48 21.13 2.99
CA VAL A 163 -12.72 20.50 2.51
C VAL A 163 -12.57 19.00 2.57
N ARG A 164 -13.46 18.31 3.28
CA ARG A 164 -13.52 16.85 3.32
C ARG A 164 -14.36 16.32 2.17
N GLY A 165 -13.91 15.22 1.61
CA GLY A 165 -14.60 14.51 0.53
C GLY A 165 -14.27 13.03 0.50
N LEU A 166 -14.69 12.34 -0.56
CA LEU A 166 -14.33 10.96 -0.81
C LEU A 166 -12.91 10.88 -1.37
N ALA A 167 -12.19 9.79 -1.10
CA ALA A 167 -10.81 9.61 -1.56
C ALA A 167 -10.64 9.83 -3.08
N ALA A 168 -11.66 9.46 -3.87
CA ALA A 168 -11.66 9.64 -5.33
C ALA A 168 -11.59 11.12 -5.76
N GLU A 169 -12.09 12.06 -4.94
CA GLU A 169 -12.09 13.49 -5.27
C GLU A 169 -10.68 14.08 -5.28
N ALA A 170 -9.75 13.51 -4.49
CA ALA A 170 -8.35 13.93 -4.53
C ALA A 170 -7.69 13.69 -5.90
N ALA A 171 -8.20 12.72 -6.67
CA ALA A 171 -7.69 12.44 -8.02
C ALA A 171 -8.03 13.55 -9.04
N SER A 172 -8.89 14.52 -8.69
CA SER A 172 -9.16 15.71 -9.51
C SER A 172 -8.07 16.78 -9.43
N ALA A 173 -7.13 16.68 -8.48
CA ALA A 173 -6.02 17.60 -8.41
C ALA A 173 -5.10 17.43 -9.64
N ASP A 174 -4.77 18.52 -10.33
CA ASP A 174 -3.89 18.49 -11.52
C ASP A 174 -2.51 17.87 -11.24
N PHE A 175 -2.06 17.95 -9.99
CA PHE A 175 -0.82 17.37 -9.52
C PHE A 175 -0.96 15.99 -8.90
N TYR A 176 -2.14 15.37 -8.96
CA TYR A 176 -2.33 13.99 -8.51
C TYR A 176 -1.55 13.03 -9.40
N ARG A 177 -0.78 12.14 -8.78
CA ARG A 177 -0.01 11.11 -9.48
C ARG A 177 -0.48 9.72 -9.05
N SER A 178 -1.11 9.00 -9.98
CA SER A 178 -1.49 7.61 -9.78
C SER A 178 -0.29 6.66 -9.95
N GLY A 179 -0.42 5.44 -9.44
CA GLY A 179 0.47 4.33 -9.76
C GLY A 179 1.84 4.30 -9.08
N GLU A 180 2.20 5.29 -8.23
CA GLU A 180 3.51 5.30 -7.57
C GLU A 180 3.61 4.32 -6.40
N VAL A 181 2.63 4.33 -5.49
CA VAL A 181 2.49 3.37 -4.39
C VAL A 181 1.07 2.84 -4.41
N TRP A 182 0.93 1.58 -4.78
CA TRP A 182 -0.36 0.97 -5.08
C TRP A 182 -1.42 1.13 -3.98
N GLN A 183 -1.02 0.81 -2.74
CA GLN A 183 -1.95 0.78 -1.62
C GLN A 183 -2.34 2.17 -1.10
N THR A 184 -1.58 3.21 -1.46
CA THR A 184 -1.86 4.60 -1.07
C THR A 184 -2.54 5.41 -2.17
N ASP A 185 -2.84 4.78 -3.29
CA ASP A 185 -3.58 5.39 -4.39
C ASP A 185 -5.08 5.47 -4.04
N ALA A 186 -5.77 6.53 -4.46
CA ALA A 186 -7.21 6.72 -4.26
C ALA A 186 -8.02 5.50 -4.78
N ALA A 187 -7.57 4.88 -5.87
CA ALA A 187 -8.18 3.68 -6.41
C ALA A 187 -8.08 2.44 -5.50
N SER A 188 -7.15 2.41 -4.54
CA SER A 188 -7.05 1.38 -3.48
C SER A 188 -7.83 1.74 -2.21
N ILE A 189 -8.15 3.02 -2.03
CA ILE A 189 -8.80 3.54 -0.82
C ILE A 189 -10.29 3.78 -1.11
N LYS A 190 -10.99 2.77 -1.62
CA LYS A 190 -12.35 2.88 -2.18
C LYS A 190 -13.40 3.43 -1.22
N ASP A 191 -13.28 3.14 0.07
CA ASP A 191 -14.12 3.57 1.19
C ASP A 191 -13.39 4.58 2.08
N GLY A 192 -12.39 5.26 1.54
CA GLY A 192 -11.62 6.28 2.23
C GLY A 192 -12.13 7.69 1.97
N GLU A 193 -11.52 8.60 2.68
CA GLU A 193 -11.81 10.02 2.66
C GLU A 193 -10.62 10.79 2.15
N CYS A 194 -10.86 12.02 1.68
CA CYS A 194 -9.80 12.99 1.45
C CYS A 194 -10.01 14.27 2.25
N VAL A 195 -8.92 15.01 2.38
CA VAL A 195 -8.92 16.44 2.72
C VAL A 195 -8.34 17.19 1.54
N LEU A 196 -9.07 18.12 0.98
CA LEU A 196 -8.59 19.07 -0.04
C LEU A 196 -8.23 20.37 0.66
N VAL A 197 -7.06 20.92 0.34
CA VAL A 197 -6.52 22.13 0.97
C VAL A 197 -6.52 23.26 -0.06
N TYR A 198 -7.27 24.32 0.23
CA TYR A 198 -7.38 25.50 -0.64
C TYR A 198 -6.76 26.73 -0.02
N GLU A 199 -6.05 27.53 -0.82
CA GLU A 199 -5.74 28.93 -0.54
C GLU A 199 -6.60 29.80 -1.46
N GLY A 200 -7.61 30.48 -0.88
CA GLY A 200 -8.64 31.11 -1.69
C GLY A 200 -9.43 30.08 -2.52
N GLU A 201 -9.37 30.18 -3.83
CA GLU A 201 -10.00 29.23 -4.77
C GLU A 201 -9.02 28.19 -5.32
N GLU A 202 -7.72 28.33 -5.05
CA GLU A 202 -6.68 27.45 -5.57
C GLU A 202 -6.53 26.20 -4.70
N LEU A 203 -6.56 25.01 -5.34
CA LEU A 203 -6.26 23.74 -4.68
C LEU A 203 -4.75 23.58 -4.56
N VAL A 204 -4.23 23.73 -3.33
CA VAL A 204 -2.79 23.74 -3.02
C VAL A 204 -2.29 22.46 -2.35
N GLY A 205 -3.20 21.53 -1.99
CA GLY A 205 -2.81 20.24 -1.44
C GLY A 205 -3.98 19.30 -1.23
N TYR A 206 -3.66 18.05 -0.96
CA TYR A 206 -4.65 17.04 -0.59
C TYR A 206 -4.06 15.99 0.36
N GLY A 207 -4.92 15.30 1.10
CA GLY A 207 -4.57 14.13 1.88
C GLY A 207 -5.59 13.01 1.70
N LEU A 208 -5.14 11.75 1.76
CA LEU A 208 -5.97 10.54 1.70
C LEU A 208 -5.89 9.79 3.01
N PHE A 209 -7.01 9.37 3.56
CA PHE A 209 -7.06 8.67 4.84
C PHE A 209 -8.26 7.73 4.97
N LYS A 210 -8.21 6.85 5.96
CA LYS A 210 -9.35 6.04 6.39
C LYS A 210 -9.56 6.18 7.89
N ARG A 211 -10.82 6.11 8.29
CA ARG A 211 -11.24 6.01 9.69
C ARG A 211 -11.82 4.62 9.96
N ALA A 212 -11.49 4.05 11.09
CA ALA A 212 -12.06 2.79 11.56
C ALA A 212 -12.90 3.05 12.82
N PHE A 213 -14.11 2.51 12.84
CA PHE A 213 -15.07 2.66 13.93
C PHE A 213 -15.40 1.30 14.55
N ASP A 214 -15.73 1.29 15.84
CA ASP A 214 -16.29 0.11 16.49
C ASP A 214 -17.79 -0.06 16.17
N ALA A 215 -18.38 -1.15 16.65
CA ALA A 215 -19.80 -1.44 16.44
C ALA A 215 -20.75 -0.38 17.06
N ALA A 216 -20.26 0.45 17.98
CA ALA A 216 -20.99 1.57 18.59
C ALA A 216 -20.77 2.91 17.86
N GLY A 217 -20.06 2.91 16.74
CA GLY A 217 -19.77 4.12 15.97
C GLY A 217 -18.66 4.98 16.53
N ARG A 218 -17.88 4.51 17.50
CA ARG A 218 -16.78 5.27 18.10
C ARG A 218 -15.51 5.10 17.27
N LEU A 219 -14.84 6.22 16.96
CA LEU A 219 -13.59 6.21 16.23
C LEU A 219 -12.50 5.44 17.00
N GLN A 220 -11.93 4.41 16.36
CA GLN A 220 -10.89 3.56 16.92
C GLN A 220 -9.51 3.86 16.33
N ALA A 221 -9.47 4.18 15.03
CA ALA A 221 -8.21 4.46 14.36
C ALA A 221 -8.40 5.41 13.18
N THR A 222 -7.36 6.16 12.87
CA THR A 222 -7.21 6.92 11.63
C THR A 222 -5.88 6.55 10.99
N THR A 223 -5.90 6.26 9.69
CA THR A 223 -4.70 5.94 8.92
C THR A 223 -4.57 6.91 7.76
N LEU A 224 -3.47 7.66 7.71
CA LEU A 224 -3.06 8.47 6.58
C LEU A 224 -2.36 7.57 5.57
N PHE A 225 -2.75 7.67 4.30
CA PHE A 225 -2.14 6.93 3.20
C PHE A 225 -1.32 7.83 2.29
N ARG A 226 -1.76 9.07 2.08
CA ARG A 226 -1.08 10.03 1.21
C ARG A 226 -1.37 11.45 1.67
N CYS A 227 -0.38 12.32 1.52
CA CYS A 227 -0.55 13.75 1.74
C CYS A 227 0.44 14.48 0.83
N GLU A 228 -0.05 15.37 -0.02
CA GLU A 228 0.74 16.07 -1.03
C GLU A 228 0.39 17.56 -1.03
N ALA A 229 1.40 18.38 -1.30
CA ALA A 229 1.23 19.79 -1.63
C ALA A 229 1.46 19.99 -3.14
N ALA A 230 0.89 21.03 -3.71
CA ALA A 230 1.10 21.39 -5.10
C ALA A 230 2.60 21.61 -5.38
N PRO A 231 3.15 21.09 -6.49
CA PRO A 231 4.57 21.20 -6.81
C PRO A 231 5.03 22.66 -6.87
N GLY A 232 6.09 22.98 -6.12
CA GLY A 232 6.64 24.33 -6.06
C GLY A 232 5.83 25.32 -5.21
N TYR A 233 4.78 24.85 -4.50
CA TYR A 233 4.06 25.72 -3.58
C TYR A 233 4.97 26.10 -2.40
N ARG A 234 5.10 27.42 -2.14
CA ARG A 234 6.12 27.97 -1.22
C ARG A 234 5.96 27.53 0.24
N GLU A 235 4.72 27.26 0.66
CA GLU A 235 4.37 26.88 2.04
C GLU A 235 3.95 25.40 2.12
N ALA A 236 4.59 24.51 1.32
CA ALA A 236 4.25 23.11 1.23
C ALA A 236 4.15 22.41 2.60
N GLN A 237 5.09 22.67 3.52
CA GLN A 237 5.04 22.10 4.87
C GLN A 237 3.81 22.56 5.67
N ALA A 238 3.37 23.80 5.50
CA ALA A 238 2.17 24.30 6.18
C ALA A 238 0.90 23.63 5.63
N VAL A 239 0.83 23.41 4.31
CA VAL A 239 -0.24 22.64 3.65
C VAL A 239 -0.28 21.20 4.16
N LEU A 240 0.87 20.50 4.15
CA LEU A 240 0.97 19.12 4.62
C LEU A 240 0.58 19.01 6.11
N LYS A 241 1.04 19.95 6.95
CA LYS A 241 0.69 19.99 8.38
C LYS A 241 -0.81 20.20 8.57
N ALA A 242 -1.41 21.14 7.86
CA ALA A 242 -2.85 21.43 7.96
C ALA A 242 -3.69 20.19 7.56
N ALA A 243 -3.35 19.55 6.43
CA ALA A 243 -4.02 18.34 5.99
C ALA A 243 -3.83 17.18 6.99
N ALA A 244 -2.61 16.93 7.46
CA ALA A 244 -2.31 15.85 8.40
C ALA A 244 -3.08 16.02 9.72
N LEU A 245 -3.11 17.21 10.28
CA LEU A 245 -3.84 17.52 11.51
C LEU A 245 -5.35 17.29 11.34
N GLU A 246 -5.93 17.72 10.22
CA GLU A 246 -7.34 17.52 9.92
C GLU A 246 -7.68 16.02 9.77
N MET A 247 -6.85 15.24 9.07
CA MET A 247 -7.04 13.80 8.92
C MET A 247 -6.87 13.04 10.23
N MET A 248 -5.93 13.45 11.07
CA MET A 248 -5.57 12.74 12.30
C MET A 248 -6.53 12.99 13.47
N GLN A 249 -7.56 13.84 13.29
CA GLN A 249 -8.59 14.06 14.29
C GLN A 249 -7.98 14.43 15.65
N SER A 250 -7.23 15.52 15.71
CA SER A 250 -6.70 16.03 16.98
C SER A 250 -7.83 16.15 18.02
N GLY A 251 -7.52 15.81 19.27
CA GLY A 251 -8.50 15.79 20.38
C GLY A 251 -9.28 14.46 20.52
N SER A 252 -9.13 13.50 19.62
CA SER A 252 -9.68 12.14 19.80
C SER A 252 -8.64 11.20 20.44
N THR A 253 -9.10 10.15 21.12
CA THR A 253 -8.25 9.11 21.74
C THR A 253 -8.03 7.90 20.82
N CYS A 254 -8.14 8.07 19.50
CA CYS A 254 -7.98 7.00 18.53
C CYS A 254 -6.50 6.67 18.25
N LYS A 255 -6.24 5.46 17.76
CA LYS A 255 -4.92 5.10 17.21
C LYS A 255 -4.66 5.87 15.93
N ARG A 256 -3.42 6.30 15.74
CA ARG A 256 -2.99 7.04 14.54
C ARG A 256 -1.85 6.34 13.85
N SER A 257 -1.95 6.21 12.54
CA SER A 257 -0.89 5.66 11.71
C SER A 257 -0.79 6.41 10.38
N ALA A 258 0.41 6.36 9.79
CA ALA A 258 0.65 6.74 8.42
C ALA A 258 1.26 5.51 7.71
N PHE A 259 0.67 5.09 6.61
CA PHE A 259 0.95 3.81 5.98
C PHE A 259 1.61 3.99 4.62
N ASN A 260 2.75 3.32 4.42
CA ASN A 260 3.52 3.32 3.18
C ASN A 260 3.88 4.73 2.68
N ILE A 261 4.30 5.60 3.61
CA ILE A 261 4.81 6.92 3.28
C ILE A 261 6.19 6.80 2.63
N ARG A 262 6.38 7.40 1.47
CA ARG A 262 7.68 7.39 0.78
C ARG A 262 8.74 8.11 1.60
N ALA A 263 9.85 7.46 1.88
CA ALA A 263 10.96 8.07 2.60
C ALA A 263 11.62 9.21 1.79
N SER A 264 11.46 9.20 0.47
CA SER A 264 11.89 10.29 -0.42
C SER A 264 11.03 11.55 -0.28
N HIS A 265 9.80 11.45 0.25
CA HIS A 265 8.93 12.59 0.54
C HIS A 265 9.28 13.22 1.90
N LYS A 266 10.48 13.80 1.96
CA LYS A 266 11.06 14.31 3.22
C LYS A 266 10.18 15.32 3.93
N GLU A 267 9.55 16.25 3.20
CA GLU A 267 8.70 17.28 3.79
C GLU A 267 7.52 16.68 4.57
N LEU A 268 6.88 15.62 4.05
CA LEU A 268 5.82 14.93 4.76
C LEU A 268 6.36 14.14 5.97
N VAL A 269 7.51 13.46 5.79
CA VAL A 269 8.16 12.73 6.90
C VAL A 269 8.47 13.68 8.04
N ASP A 270 9.10 14.83 7.76
CA ASP A 270 9.44 15.86 8.76
C ASP A 270 8.19 16.38 9.50
N VAL A 271 7.09 16.62 8.75
CA VAL A 271 5.81 17.02 9.34
C VAL A 271 5.24 15.94 10.27
N LEU A 272 5.26 14.67 9.85
CA LEU A 272 4.75 13.57 10.67
C LEU A 272 5.60 13.37 11.93
N GLU A 273 6.93 13.45 11.82
CA GLU A 273 7.85 13.36 12.97
C GLU A 273 7.63 14.52 13.95
N ALA A 274 7.46 15.74 13.44
CA ALA A 274 7.12 16.90 14.26
C ALA A 274 5.75 16.77 14.97
N LEU A 275 4.83 15.98 14.41
CA LEU A 275 3.55 15.62 15.02
C LEU A 275 3.67 14.41 15.97
N GLY A 276 4.86 13.90 16.23
CA GLY A 276 5.13 12.80 17.16
C GLY A 276 4.93 11.40 16.57
N PHE A 277 4.88 11.26 15.24
CA PHE A 277 4.91 9.95 14.61
C PHE A 277 6.33 9.39 14.61
N ALA A 278 6.44 8.08 14.85
CA ALA A 278 7.70 7.34 14.76
C ALA A 278 7.55 6.16 13.81
N SER A 279 8.61 5.84 13.08
CA SER A 279 8.63 4.67 12.20
C SER A 279 8.57 3.39 13.04
N SER A 280 7.56 2.57 12.78
CA SER A 280 7.35 1.26 13.43
C SER A 280 7.78 0.10 12.54
N MET A 281 7.77 0.30 11.23
CA MET A 281 8.16 -0.69 10.22
C MET A 281 8.59 0.03 8.94
N GLU A 282 9.47 -0.60 8.19
CA GLU A 282 9.90 -0.13 6.87
C GLU A 282 9.78 -1.24 5.83
N GLN A 283 9.36 -0.86 4.63
CA GLN A 283 9.37 -1.70 3.44
C GLN A 283 10.28 -1.07 2.37
N VAL A 284 10.76 -1.86 1.45
CA VAL A 284 11.33 -1.36 0.18
C VAL A 284 10.23 -1.40 -0.89
N LEU A 285 10.12 -0.34 -1.66
CA LEU A 285 9.33 -0.31 -2.88
C LEU A 285 10.23 -0.74 -4.04
N MET A 286 9.82 -1.80 -4.73
CA MET A 286 10.59 -2.32 -5.84
C MET A 286 9.77 -2.25 -7.12
N VAL A 287 10.44 -2.02 -8.25
CA VAL A 287 9.86 -1.98 -9.59
C VAL A 287 10.66 -2.86 -10.55
N ARG A 288 9.95 -3.47 -11.49
CA ARG A 288 10.52 -4.04 -12.70
C ARG A 288 9.90 -3.35 -13.91
N ASP A 289 10.74 -2.77 -14.76
CA ASP A 289 10.34 -2.17 -16.04
C ASP A 289 10.56 -3.17 -17.18
N TYR A 290 9.51 -3.45 -17.95
CA TYR A 290 9.52 -4.41 -19.06
C TYR A 290 9.90 -3.81 -20.41
N ASN A 291 10.16 -2.51 -20.47
CA ASN A 291 10.62 -1.83 -21.71
C ASN A 291 12.11 -1.41 -21.65
N ALA A 292 12.80 -1.72 -20.56
CA ALA A 292 14.24 -1.41 -20.43
C ALA A 292 15.14 -2.45 -21.12
N THR A 293 14.58 -3.25 -22.06
CA THR A 293 15.34 -4.21 -22.89
C THR A 293 15.38 -3.81 -24.34
#